data_034f91ad376755bf47fd2870d9c38b13
#
_entry.id   034f91ad376755bf47fd2870d9c38b13
#
_cell.length_a   1.000
_cell.length_b   1.000
_cell.length_c   1.000
_cell.angle_alpha   90.00
_cell.angle_beta   90.00
_cell.angle_gamma   90.00
#
_symmetry.space_group_name_H-M   'P 1'
#
loop_
_entity.id
_entity.type
_entity.pdbx_description
1 polymer ?
#
loop_
_entity_poly.entity_id
_entity_poly.type
_entity_poly.pdbx_seq_one_letter_code
_entity_poly.pdbx_strand_id
1 'polypeptide(L)'
;FGVEIETDGYNHLHGNKLASMIGLLGKGLTNNEELLYVKSDSTCDNEIVSHPFTWKYFNKYGHRVFKTLFKMLRKDSFRSHKASDSGMHVHVSRNSIKPTTLYKVLSLVFNEDYYKLILDISQRRESALDEWAKPKLSPYFLDNFKKPFSFMANSNYREIREYLDRSSAINLHPRNTIEFRLFRGTLNYNSFLKNMDFVRSVLHWGDVTSLKDATEIGRLSYLRFLKKHQSSYLNLCFFLHKKGYPMFTKSQNMMTKKHMTNLVNLEYNSDNLEVL
;
A
#
# COMPACT_ATOMS: atom_id res chain seq x y z
N PHE A 1 -3.94 -10.32 -2.50
CA PHE A 1 -3.88 -8.87 -2.65
C PHE A 1 -4.72 -8.42 -3.82
N GLY A 2 -5.25 -7.22 -3.75
CA GLY A 2 -5.79 -6.44 -4.84
C GLY A 2 -5.28 -5.00 -4.72
N VAL A 3 -5.27 -4.26 -5.82
CA VAL A 3 -4.80 -2.86 -5.84
C VAL A 3 -5.78 -2.02 -6.64
N GLU A 4 -6.09 -0.85 -6.12
CA GLU A 4 -6.82 0.22 -6.80
C GLU A 4 -5.90 1.43 -6.91
N ILE A 5 -5.83 2.04 -8.09
CA ILE A 5 -5.00 3.21 -8.37
C ILE A 5 -5.89 4.25 -9.03
N GLU A 6 -6.19 5.29 -8.29
CA GLU A 6 -6.94 6.44 -8.80
C GLU A 6 -6.06 7.29 -9.70
N THR A 7 -6.58 7.65 -10.86
CA THR A 7 -5.86 8.46 -11.85
C THR A 7 -6.73 9.59 -12.37
N ASP A 8 -6.13 10.76 -12.51
CA ASP A 8 -6.74 11.89 -13.19
C ASP A 8 -6.24 11.96 -14.63
N GLY A 9 -7.17 12.09 -15.55
CA GLY A 9 -6.90 12.37 -16.95
C GLY A 9 -7.55 13.69 -17.36
N TYR A 10 -6.90 14.44 -18.23
CA TYR A 10 -7.33 15.78 -18.63
C TYR A 10 -8.62 15.85 -19.48
N ASN A 11 -9.26 14.71 -19.84
CA ASN A 11 -10.51 14.65 -20.60
C ASN A 11 -11.23 13.31 -20.45
N HIS A 12 -12.56 13.28 -20.49
CA HIS A 12 -13.43 12.09 -20.48
C HIS A 12 -13.14 11.04 -21.56
N LEU A 13 -12.35 11.35 -22.57
CA LEU A 13 -11.84 10.43 -23.59
C LEU A 13 -10.78 9.43 -23.05
N HIS A 14 -10.27 9.65 -21.85
CA HIS A 14 -9.17 8.85 -21.30
C HIS A 14 -9.57 7.46 -20.81
N GLY A 15 -10.85 7.23 -20.43
CA GLY A 15 -11.31 5.92 -19.98
C GLY A 15 -11.17 4.83 -21.06
N ASN A 16 -11.57 5.13 -22.29
CA ASN A 16 -11.43 4.19 -23.41
C ASN A 16 -9.97 3.94 -23.79
N LYS A 17 -9.15 5.00 -23.77
CA LYS A 17 -7.71 4.90 -24.02
C LYS A 17 -7.03 4.05 -22.93
N LEU A 18 -7.37 4.28 -21.67
CA LEU A 18 -6.86 3.55 -20.53
C LEU A 18 -7.26 2.07 -20.61
N ALA A 19 -8.52 1.75 -20.92
CA ALA A 19 -9.00 0.39 -21.12
C ALA A 19 -8.25 -0.33 -22.26
N SER A 20 -8.01 0.38 -23.39
CA SER A 20 -7.22 -0.15 -24.51
C SER A 20 -5.77 -0.45 -24.10
N MET A 21 -5.12 0.45 -23.36
CA MET A 21 -3.76 0.27 -22.86
C MET A 21 -3.67 -0.96 -21.93
N ILE A 22 -4.62 -1.12 -21.03
CA ILE A 22 -4.70 -2.26 -20.11
C ILE A 22 -4.93 -3.56 -20.83
N GLY A 23 -5.82 -3.59 -21.83
CA GLY A 23 -6.06 -4.75 -22.67
C GLY A 23 -4.81 -5.21 -23.45
N LEU A 24 -4.01 -4.26 -23.95
CA LEU A 24 -2.73 -4.58 -24.61
C LEU A 24 -1.71 -5.18 -23.63
N LEU A 25 -1.64 -4.67 -22.38
CA LEU A 25 -0.76 -5.22 -21.35
C LEU A 25 -1.14 -6.66 -20.99
N GLY A 26 -2.43 -6.96 -20.86
CA GLY A 26 -2.91 -8.31 -20.56
C GLY A 26 -2.50 -9.33 -21.63
N LYS A 27 -2.65 -8.98 -22.90
CA LYS A 27 -2.28 -9.88 -24.01
C LYS A 27 -0.81 -10.21 -24.10
N GLY A 28 0.08 -9.24 -23.80
CA GLY A 28 1.53 -9.41 -23.98
C GLY A 28 2.30 -9.87 -22.77
N LEU A 29 1.81 -9.61 -21.56
CA LEU A 29 2.59 -9.78 -20.32
C LEU A 29 2.10 -10.89 -19.40
N THR A 30 0.86 -11.34 -19.53
CA THR A 30 0.21 -12.27 -18.61
C THR A 30 -0.33 -13.54 -19.27
N ASN A 31 0.13 -13.90 -20.47
CA ASN A 31 -0.41 -15.03 -21.25
C ASN A 31 -1.93 -14.95 -21.45
N ASN A 32 -2.45 -13.76 -21.76
CA ASN A 32 -3.87 -13.45 -21.92
C ASN A 32 -4.70 -13.49 -20.62
N GLU A 33 -4.08 -13.63 -19.45
CA GLU A 33 -4.79 -13.46 -18.18
C GLU A 33 -5.04 -11.97 -17.94
N GLU A 34 -6.28 -11.61 -17.67
CA GLU A 34 -6.64 -10.25 -17.32
C GLU A 34 -6.25 -9.97 -15.86
N LEU A 35 -5.19 -9.19 -15.64
CA LEU A 35 -4.77 -8.79 -14.30
C LEU A 35 -5.43 -7.48 -13.87
N LEU A 36 -5.72 -6.59 -14.81
CA LEU A 36 -6.16 -5.22 -14.55
C LEU A 36 -7.41 -4.90 -15.37
N TYR A 37 -8.27 -4.07 -14.81
CA TYR A 37 -9.41 -3.46 -15.48
C TYR A 37 -9.59 -2.01 -15.06
N VAL A 38 -10.40 -1.26 -15.78
CA VAL A 38 -10.74 0.13 -15.47
C VAL A 38 -12.16 0.18 -14.93
N LYS A 39 -12.32 0.96 -13.87
CA LYS A 39 -13.63 1.27 -13.28
C LYS A 39 -13.80 2.78 -13.25
N SER A 40 -15.00 3.26 -13.53
CA SER A 40 -15.38 4.64 -13.30
C SER A 40 -15.78 4.82 -11.85
N ASP A 41 -15.28 5.85 -11.20
CA ASP A 41 -15.64 6.24 -9.85
C ASP A 41 -16.18 7.68 -9.85
N SER A 42 -17.05 8.02 -8.90
CA SER A 42 -17.65 9.34 -8.78
C SER A 42 -16.69 10.40 -8.21
N THR A 43 -15.58 9.97 -7.60
CA THR A 43 -14.61 10.84 -6.92
C THR A 43 -13.33 11.05 -7.71
N CYS A 44 -13.03 10.16 -8.66
CA CYS A 44 -11.91 10.28 -9.58
C CYS A 44 -12.34 9.91 -11.00
N ASP A 45 -11.65 10.46 -12.01
CA ASP A 45 -12.02 10.22 -13.41
C ASP A 45 -11.95 8.74 -13.79
N ASN A 46 -10.90 8.05 -13.33
CA ASN A 46 -10.66 6.64 -13.62
C ASN A 46 -9.92 5.94 -12.49
N GLU A 47 -10.36 4.74 -12.21
CA GLU A 47 -9.75 3.83 -11.26
C GLU A 47 -9.21 2.60 -11.97
N ILE A 48 -7.92 2.32 -11.83
CA ILE A 48 -7.30 1.10 -12.31
C ILE A 48 -7.35 0.08 -11.20
N VAL A 49 -8.08 -0.99 -11.42
CA VAL A 49 -8.30 -2.04 -10.42
C VAL A 49 -7.62 -3.33 -10.87
N SER A 50 -6.95 -4.01 -9.95
CA SER A 50 -6.42 -5.34 -10.23
C SER A 50 -7.41 -6.42 -9.83
N HIS A 51 -7.44 -7.51 -10.57
CA HIS A 51 -7.97 -8.76 -10.06
C HIS A 51 -7.14 -9.24 -8.84
N PRO A 52 -7.71 -10.06 -7.95
CA PRO A 52 -6.98 -10.61 -6.82
C PRO A 52 -5.77 -11.42 -7.26
N PHE A 53 -4.63 -11.20 -6.64
CA PHE A 53 -3.39 -11.92 -6.93
C PHE A 53 -2.65 -12.37 -5.67
N THR A 54 -1.87 -13.44 -5.79
CA THR A 54 -0.91 -13.87 -4.76
C THR A 54 0.41 -13.12 -4.92
N TRP A 55 1.20 -13.03 -3.84
CA TRP A 55 2.54 -12.45 -3.94
C TRP A 55 3.45 -13.24 -4.90
N LYS A 56 3.25 -14.57 -4.99
CA LYS A 56 3.95 -15.42 -5.96
C LYS A 56 3.62 -15.02 -7.41
N TYR A 57 2.35 -14.75 -7.69
CA TYR A 57 1.91 -14.27 -9.00
C TYR A 57 2.48 -12.88 -9.29
N PHE A 58 2.44 -11.97 -8.30
CA PHE A 58 3.01 -10.64 -8.44
C PHE A 58 4.51 -10.70 -8.78
N ASN A 59 5.28 -11.54 -8.09
CA ASN A 59 6.71 -11.72 -8.40
C ASN A 59 6.96 -12.28 -9.81
N LYS A 60 6.05 -13.10 -10.34
CA LYS A 60 6.21 -13.69 -11.67
C LYS A 60 5.81 -12.72 -12.79
N TYR A 61 4.72 -12.00 -12.63
CA TYR A 61 4.11 -11.18 -13.68
C TYR A 61 3.88 -9.71 -13.26
N GLY A 62 3.48 -9.47 -12.02
CA GLY A 62 3.02 -8.17 -11.53
C GLY A 62 4.08 -7.08 -11.65
N HIS A 63 5.34 -7.41 -11.34
CA HIS A 63 6.45 -6.46 -11.49
C HIS A 63 6.50 -5.86 -12.89
N ARG A 64 6.45 -6.70 -13.91
CA ARG A 64 6.53 -6.28 -15.31
C ARG A 64 5.27 -5.50 -15.72
N VAL A 65 4.09 -5.99 -15.34
CA VAL A 65 2.81 -5.35 -15.67
C VAL A 65 2.73 -3.94 -15.09
N PHE A 66 2.90 -3.78 -13.77
CA PHE A 66 2.76 -2.47 -13.13
C PHE A 66 3.86 -1.49 -13.54
N LYS A 67 5.11 -1.96 -13.72
CA LYS A 67 6.21 -1.11 -14.20
C LYS A 67 5.90 -0.56 -15.60
N THR A 68 5.45 -1.42 -16.52
CA THR A 68 5.10 -1.03 -17.89
C THR A 68 3.88 -0.11 -17.89
N LEU A 69 2.83 -0.44 -17.13
CA LEU A 69 1.64 0.39 -16.99
C LEU A 69 2.00 1.82 -16.55
N PHE A 70 2.77 1.97 -15.49
CA PHE A 70 3.12 3.30 -14.98
C PHE A 70 3.99 4.10 -15.96
N LYS A 71 4.87 3.42 -16.72
CA LYS A 71 5.63 4.08 -17.80
C LYS A 71 4.68 4.60 -18.89
N MET A 72 3.73 3.78 -19.33
CA MET A 72 2.75 4.14 -20.36
C MET A 72 1.87 5.30 -19.88
N LEU A 73 1.31 5.21 -18.68
CA LEU A 73 0.44 6.25 -18.12
C LEU A 73 1.15 7.60 -18.01
N ARG A 74 2.40 7.62 -17.53
CA ARG A 74 3.19 8.85 -17.44
C ARG A 74 3.50 9.44 -18.81
N LYS A 75 3.80 8.60 -19.81
CA LYS A 75 4.03 9.03 -21.19
C LYS A 75 2.79 9.71 -21.77
N ASP A 76 1.61 9.19 -21.44
CA ASP A 76 0.33 9.75 -21.89
C ASP A 76 -0.25 10.82 -20.94
N SER A 77 0.60 11.43 -20.10
CA SER A 77 0.27 12.54 -19.22
C SER A 77 -0.77 12.24 -18.13
N PHE A 78 -1.09 10.98 -17.86
CA PHE A 78 -1.87 10.61 -16.68
C PHE A 78 -1.14 10.99 -15.41
N ARG A 79 -1.92 11.38 -14.41
CA ARG A 79 -1.44 11.75 -13.08
C ARG A 79 -2.20 10.98 -12.02
N SER A 80 -1.59 10.79 -10.86
CA SER A 80 -2.21 10.22 -9.68
C SER A 80 -1.82 11.02 -8.43
N HIS A 81 -0.59 11.49 -8.33
CA HIS A 81 -0.03 12.12 -7.13
C HIS A 81 -0.22 13.64 -7.04
N LYS A 82 -0.66 14.30 -8.10
CA LYS A 82 -0.86 15.77 -8.14
C LYS A 82 -2.31 16.18 -7.91
N ALA A 83 -3.24 15.27 -8.03
CA ALA A 83 -4.61 15.49 -7.61
C ALA A 83 -4.65 15.46 -6.06
N SER A 84 -5.38 16.38 -5.47
CA SER A 84 -5.55 16.46 -4.01
C SER A 84 -6.15 15.17 -3.45
N ASP A 85 -6.94 14.49 -4.25
CA ASP A 85 -7.91 13.48 -3.85
C ASP A 85 -7.51 12.06 -4.26
N SER A 86 -6.58 11.91 -5.22
CA SER A 86 -6.18 10.59 -5.71
C SER A 86 -5.41 9.77 -4.68
N GLY A 87 -5.83 8.52 -4.52
CA GLY A 87 -5.25 7.53 -3.64
C GLY A 87 -4.72 6.29 -4.36
N MET A 88 -4.02 5.49 -3.60
CA MET A 88 -3.73 4.09 -3.92
C MET A 88 -4.26 3.24 -2.78
N HIS A 89 -5.12 2.29 -3.09
CA HIS A 89 -5.69 1.38 -2.11
C HIS A 89 -5.13 -0.02 -2.31
N VAL A 90 -4.85 -0.70 -1.20
CA VAL A 90 -4.39 -2.09 -1.21
C VAL A 90 -5.38 -2.95 -0.45
N HIS A 91 -5.96 -3.90 -1.14
CA HIS A 91 -6.90 -4.87 -0.59
C HIS A 91 -6.19 -6.17 -0.22
N VAL A 92 -6.56 -6.71 0.92
CA VAL A 92 -6.10 -8.03 1.38
C VAL A 92 -7.31 -8.88 1.73
N SER A 93 -7.30 -10.15 1.35
CA SER A 93 -8.38 -11.08 1.69
C SER A 93 -8.61 -11.10 3.20
N ARG A 94 -9.84 -10.81 3.62
CA ARG A 94 -10.23 -10.82 5.03
C ARG A 94 -9.97 -12.18 5.69
N ASN A 95 -10.29 -13.26 4.98
CA ASN A 95 -10.16 -14.62 5.48
C ASN A 95 -8.70 -15.06 5.67
N SER A 96 -7.72 -14.31 5.12
CA SER A 96 -6.30 -14.59 5.31
C SER A 96 -5.69 -13.92 6.54
N ILE A 97 -6.45 -13.11 7.26
CA ILE A 97 -5.96 -12.32 8.39
C ILE A 97 -6.64 -12.78 9.68
N LYS A 98 -5.83 -13.22 10.65
CA LYS A 98 -6.33 -13.60 11.98
C LYS A 98 -6.84 -12.34 12.72
N PRO A 99 -7.88 -12.44 13.54
CA PRO A 99 -8.37 -11.31 14.35
C PRO A 99 -7.26 -10.67 15.20
N THR A 100 -6.37 -11.46 15.79
CA THR A 100 -5.24 -10.98 16.57
C THR A 100 -4.20 -10.21 15.75
N THR A 101 -3.97 -10.63 14.50
CA THR A 101 -3.11 -9.93 13.55
C THR A 101 -3.71 -8.58 13.20
N LEU A 102 -4.99 -8.55 12.86
CA LEU A 102 -5.71 -7.31 12.56
C LEU A 102 -5.65 -6.33 13.73
N TYR A 103 -5.91 -6.81 14.95
CA TYR A 103 -5.84 -5.97 16.15
C TYR A 103 -4.48 -5.26 16.27
N LYS A 104 -3.38 -5.99 16.13
CA LYS A 104 -2.03 -5.41 16.21
C LYS A 104 -1.77 -4.40 15.09
N VAL A 105 -2.25 -4.69 13.87
CA VAL A 105 -2.16 -3.77 12.73
C VAL A 105 -2.93 -2.48 12.99
N LEU A 106 -4.17 -2.59 13.50
CA LEU A 106 -4.97 -1.42 13.87
C LEU A 106 -4.30 -0.63 14.99
N SER A 107 -3.76 -1.32 16.01
CA SER A 107 -3.01 -0.68 17.11
C SER A 107 -1.80 0.10 16.63
N LEU A 108 -1.12 -0.34 15.58
CA LEU A 108 0.01 0.38 14.99
C LEU A 108 -0.45 1.58 14.16
N VAL A 109 -1.45 1.37 13.30
CA VAL A 109 -1.85 2.39 12.31
C VAL A 109 -2.63 3.53 12.95
N PHE A 110 -3.42 3.25 13.97
CA PHE A 110 -4.31 4.22 14.60
C PHE A 110 -3.79 4.79 15.94
N ASN A 111 -2.56 4.46 16.33
CA ASN A 111 -1.96 5.02 17.54
C ASN A 111 -1.37 6.42 17.24
N GLU A 112 -1.81 7.41 17.99
CA GLU A 112 -1.37 8.81 17.85
C GLU A 112 0.14 8.97 18.01
N ASP A 113 0.78 8.21 18.90
CA ASP A 113 2.24 8.22 19.09
C ASP A 113 3.01 7.81 17.83
N TYR A 114 2.34 7.12 16.90
CA TYR A 114 2.94 6.61 15.67
C TYR A 114 2.47 7.36 14.43
N TYR A 115 1.64 8.40 14.63
CA TYR A 115 1.06 9.21 13.56
C TYR A 115 2.10 9.69 12.54
N LYS A 116 3.24 10.20 13.04
CA LYS A 116 4.32 10.65 12.16
C LYS A 116 4.86 9.54 11.25
N LEU A 117 5.01 8.32 11.75
CA LEU A 117 5.45 7.19 10.94
C LEU A 117 4.42 6.87 9.84
N ILE A 118 3.14 6.88 10.19
CA ILE A 118 2.04 6.61 9.24
C ILE A 118 1.94 7.73 8.21
N LEU A 119 2.07 9.00 8.61
CA LEU A 119 2.09 10.15 7.72
C LEU A 119 3.26 10.06 6.73
N ASP A 120 4.48 9.77 7.21
CA ASP A 120 5.64 9.59 6.35
C ASP A 120 5.44 8.45 5.34
N ILE A 121 4.92 7.31 5.78
CA ILE A 121 4.64 6.15 4.90
C ILE A 121 3.56 6.48 3.88
N SER A 122 2.51 7.17 4.27
CA SER A 122 1.38 7.53 3.41
C SER A 122 1.80 8.45 2.26
N GLN A 123 2.75 9.34 2.50
CA GLN A 123 3.16 10.43 1.63
C GLN A 123 2.01 11.40 1.28
N ARG A 124 0.89 11.36 1.97
CA ARG A 124 -0.16 12.37 1.90
C ARG A 124 0.25 13.63 2.65
N ARG A 125 -0.36 14.77 2.33
CA ARG A 125 -0.35 15.94 3.21
C ARG A 125 -1.22 15.62 4.43
N GLU A 126 -0.92 16.19 5.57
CA GLU A 126 -1.65 15.93 6.81
C GLU A 126 -3.16 16.18 6.66
N SER A 127 -3.54 17.32 6.06
CA SER A 127 -4.95 17.64 5.77
C SER A 127 -5.64 16.58 4.91
N ALA A 128 -4.98 16.12 3.84
CA ALA A 128 -5.53 15.10 2.96
C ALA A 128 -5.57 13.71 3.62
N LEU A 129 -4.66 13.41 4.54
CA LEU A 129 -4.70 12.19 5.32
C LEU A 129 -5.89 12.22 6.29
N ASP A 130 -6.10 13.34 6.96
CA ASP A 130 -7.21 13.53 7.91
C ASP A 130 -8.58 13.55 7.21
N GLU A 131 -8.65 13.95 5.96
CA GLU A 131 -9.89 14.00 5.18
C GLU A 131 -10.26 12.64 4.56
N TRP A 132 -9.30 11.99 3.89
CA TRP A 132 -9.57 10.85 3.01
C TRP A 132 -9.08 9.49 3.54
N ALA A 133 -8.24 9.48 4.58
CA ALA A 133 -7.66 8.25 5.11
C ALA A 133 -7.25 8.39 6.58
N LYS A 134 -8.16 8.88 7.42
CA LYS A 134 -7.91 9.17 8.84
C LYS A 134 -7.23 8.02 9.57
N PRO A 135 -6.02 8.21 10.10
CA PRO A 135 -5.40 7.27 11.02
C PRO A 135 -5.78 7.60 12.49
N LYS A 136 -7.02 8.05 12.71
CA LYS A 136 -7.55 8.41 14.02
C LYS A 136 -8.78 7.57 14.29
N LEU A 137 -8.86 7.02 15.48
CA LEU A 137 -10.04 6.33 15.99
C LEU A 137 -10.93 7.31 16.76
N SER A 138 -12.22 7.03 16.80
CA SER A 138 -13.09 7.77 17.71
C SER A 138 -12.63 7.58 19.17
N PRO A 139 -12.83 8.59 20.05
CA PRO A 139 -12.49 8.48 21.48
C PRO A 139 -13.11 7.23 22.14
N TYR A 140 -14.33 6.89 21.76
CA TYR A 140 -15.01 5.70 22.25
C TYR A 140 -14.29 4.39 21.88
N PHE A 141 -13.76 4.33 20.66
CA PHE A 141 -12.99 3.16 20.24
C PHE A 141 -11.64 3.08 20.97
N LEU A 142 -10.98 4.22 21.19
CA LEU A 142 -9.71 4.27 21.95
C LEU A 142 -9.88 3.75 23.37
N ASP A 143 -10.96 4.08 24.05
CA ASP A 143 -11.24 3.60 25.40
C ASP A 143 -11.54 2.09 25.43
N ASN A 144 -12.21 1.58 24.43
CA ASN A 144 -12.47 0.14 24.29
C ASN A 144 -11.25 -0.62 23.75
N PHE A 145 -10.38 0.03 22.97
CA PHE A 145 -9.13 -0.53 22.46
C PHE A 145 -8.07 -0.72 23.55
N LYS A 146 -8.14 0.08 24.62
CA LYS A 146 -7.33 -0.08 25.83
C LYS A 146 -7.74 -1.29 26.68
N LYS A 147 -8.95 -1.81 26.48
CA LYS A 147 -9.44 -3.03 27.15
C LYS A 147 -8.95 -4.23 26.35
N PRO A 148 -8.03 -5.06 26.92
CA PRO A 148 -7.32 -6.05 26.12
C PRO A 148 -8.25 -7.17 25.67
N PHE A 149 -7.89 -7.74 24.50
CA PHE A 149 -8.18 -9.09 24.00
C PHE A 149 -9.60 -9.66 24.12
N SER A 150 -10.32 -9.46 25.24
CA SER A 150 -11.69 -9.93 25.43
C SER A 150 -12.68 -9.28 24.45
N PHE A 151 -12.47 -8.00 24.16
CA PHE A 151 -13.27 -7.28 23.18
C PHE A 151 -13.05 -7.83 21.76
N MET A 152 -11.80 -8.08 21.39
CA MET A 152 -11.46 -8.56 20.04
C MET A 152 -11.65 -10.08 19.83
N ALA A 153 -11.50 -10.87 20.88
CA ALA A 153 -11.75 -12.31 20.82
C ALA A 153 -13.26 -12.62 20.71
N ASN A 154 -14.09 -11.76 21.27
CA ASN A 154 -15.54 -11.90 21.26
C ASN A 154 -16.24 -10.92 20.31
N SER A 155 -15.55 -9.84 19.87
CA SER A 155 -16.11 -8.87 18.96
C SER A 155 -16.13 -9.42 17.55
N ASN A 156 -17.34 -9.66 17.09
CA ASN A 156 -17.58 -9.93 15.70
C ASN A 156 -16.94 -8.78 14.88
N TYR A 157 -16.26 -9.07 13.79
CA TYR A 157 -15.73 -8.11 12.81
C TYR A 157 -16.73 -6.98 12.49
N ARG A 158 -18.01 -7.24 12.66
CA ARG A 158 -19.12 -6.33 12.48
C ARG A 158 -19.07 -5.16 13.45
N GLU A 159 -18.73 -5.38 14.72
CA GLU A 159 -18.67 -4.33 15.74
C GLU A 159 -17.49 -3.38 15.50
N ILE A 160 -16.32 -3.92 15.15
CA ILE A 160 -15.14 -3.09 14.83
C ILE A 160 -15.41 -2.23 13.60
N ARG A 161 -16.12 -2.77 12.61
CA ARG A 161 -16.50 -2.07 11.39
C ARG A 161 -17.37 -0.84 11.66
N GLU A 162 -18.22 -0.87 12.68
CA GLU A 162 -19.12 0.24 13.04
C GLU A 162 -18.34 1.47 13.58
N TYR A 163 -17.13 1.26 14.08
CA TYR A 163 -16.26 2.33 14.61
C TYR A 163 -15.27 2.91 13.59
N LEU A 164 -15.14 2.29 12.43
CA LEU A 164 -14.24 2.73 11.37
C LEU A 164 -15.05 3.21 10.17
N ASP A 165 -14.91 4.49 9.86
CA ASP A 165 -15.50 5.07 8.66
C ASP A 165 -14.88 4.48 7.39
N ARG A 166 -15.60 4.61 6.27
CA ARG A 166 -15.05 4.29 4.94
C ARG A 166 -13.82 5.13 4.59
N SER A 167 -13.70 6.35 5.16
CA SER A 167 -12.57 7.25 5.04
C SER A 167 -11.43 6.97 6.03
N SER A 168 -11.48 5.88 6.81
CA SER A 168 -10.40 5.49 7.70
C SER A 168 -9.18 4.96 6.93
N ALA A 169 -7.97 5.10 7.52
CA ALA A 169 -6.72 4.60 6.96
C ALA A 169 -6.76 3.10 6.63
N ILE A 170 -7.53 2.34 7.41
CA ILE A 170 -7.91 0.96 7.15
C ILE A 170 -9.43 0.88 7.15
N ASN A 171 -10.00 0.52 6.01
CA ASN A 171 -11.43 0.39 5.83
C ASN A 171 -11.84 -1.10 5.93
N LEU A 172 -12.75 -1.40 6.85
CA LEU A 172 -13.29 -2.74 7.10
C LEU A 172 -14.67 -2.97 6.45
N HIS A 173 -15.20 -2.00 5.69
CA HIS A 173 -16.52 -2.10 5.08
C HIS A 173 -16.60 -3.06 3.87
N PRO A 174 -15.57 -3.24 3.03
CA PRO A 174 -15.62 -4.24 1.96
C PRO A 174 -15.92 -5.63 2.50
N ARG A 175 -16.84 -6.36 1.85
CA ARG A 175 -17.34 -7.66 2.36
C ARG A 175 -16.24 -8.71 2.53
N ASN A 176 -15.37 -8.82 1.54
CA ASN A 176 -14.39 -9.91 1.43
C ASN A 176 -12.94 -9.49 1.67
N THR A 177 -12.69 -8.19 1.80
CA THR A 177 -11.34 -7.65 1.93
C THR A 177 -11.22 -6.67 3.10
N ILE A 178 -10.00 -6.42 3.50
CA ILE A 178 -9.57 -5.29 4.32
C ILE A 178 -8.81 -4.38 3.37
N GLU A 179 -9.17 -3.10 3.36
CA GLU A 179 -8.64 -2.10 2.45
C GLU A 179 -7.74 -1.12 3.20
N PHE A 180 -6.51 -1.00 2.76
CA PHE A 180 -5.55 0.00 3.23
C PHE A 180 -5.60 1.22 2.32
N ARG A 181 -6.18 2.33 2.80
CA ARG A 181 -6.44 3.56 2.04
C ARG A 181 -5.42 4.68 2.27
N LEU A 182 -4.50 4.48 3.18
CA LEU A 182 -3.62 5.54 3.68
C LEU A 182 -2.68 6.14 2.61
N PHE A 183 -2.46 5.49 1.50
CA PHE A 183 -1.41 5.91 0.56
C PHE A 183 -1.88 7.01 -0.39
N ARG A 184 -1.00 7.99 -0.63
CA ARG A 184 -1.16 8.93 -1.73
C ARG A 184 -1.10 8.19 -3.06
N GLY A 185 -1.88 8.62 -4.02
CA GLY A 185 -1.85 8.12 -5.39
C GLY A 185 -0.44 8.22 -6.00
N THR A 186 -0.05 7.25 -6.80
CA THR A 186 1.29 7.21 -7.37
C THR A 186 1.35 6.41 -8.67
N LEU A 187 2.04 6.95 -9.66
CA LEU A 187 2.50 6.25 -10.86
C LEU A 187 4.03 6.03 -10.82
N ASN A 188 4.66 6.23 -9.65
CA ASN A 188 6.06 5.88 -9.44
C ASN A 188 6.16 4.44 -8.92
N TYR A 189 6.86 3.60 -9.65
CA TYR A 189 6.94 2.16 -9.36
C TYR A 189 7.59 1.85 -8.00
N ASN A 190 8.61 2.60 -7.59
CA ASN A 190 9.26 2.40 -6.30
C ASN A 190 8.35 2.82 -5.13
N SER A 191 7.56 3.88 -5.31
CA SER A 191 6.54 4.28 -4.33
C SER A 191 5.42 3.25 -4.22
N PHE A 192 5.00 2.68 -5.34
CA PHE A 192 4.06 1.57 -5.39
C PHE A 192 4.59 0.35 -4.62
N LEU A 193 5.82 -0.08 -4.90
CA LEU A 193 6.44 -1.20 -4.19
C LEU A 193 6.60 -0.92 -2.69
N LYS A 194 6.97 0.31 -2.30
CA LYS A 194 7.02 0.75 -0.90
C LYS A 194 5.65 0.58 -0.21
N ASN A 195 4.55 0.94 -0.89
CA ASN A 195 3.21 0.78 -0.35
C ASN A 195 2.84 -0.71 -0.19
N MET A 196 3.15 -1.53 -1.19
CA MET A 196 2.95 -2.98 -1.11
C MET A 196 3.80 -3.62 0.01
N ASP A 197 5.06 -3.20 0.16
CA ASP A 197 5.94 -3.66 1.22
C ASP A 197 5.40 -3.28 2.61
N PHE A 198 4.80 -2.09 2.77
CA PHE A 198 4.16 -1.70 4.03
C PHE A 198 3.02 -2.66 4.40
N VAL A 199 2.07 -2.88 3.50
CA VAL A 199 0.92 -3.76 3.78
C VAL A 199 1.38 -5.18 4.10
N ARG A 200 2.33 -5.73 3.32
CA ARG A 200 2.89 -7.05 3.57
C ARG A 200 3.63 -7.15 4.90
N SER A 201 4.45 -6.15 5.19
CA SER A 201 5.28 -6.15 6.40
C SER A 201 4.47 -5.95 7.67
N VAL A 202 3.46 -5.09 7.66
CA VAL A 202 2.64 -4.85 8.85
C VAL A 202 1.77 -6.06 9.18
N LEU A 203 1.27 -6.78 8.17
CA LEU A 203 0.54 -8.03 8.35
C LEU A 203 1.45 -9.14 8.88
N HIS A 204 2.65 -9.29 8.31
CA HIS A 204 3.63 -10.28 8.78
C HIS A 204 4.09 -9.96 10.21
N TRP A 205 4.40 -8.70 10.50
CA TRP A 205 4.71 -8.27 11.87
C TRP A 205 3.57 -8.59 12.83
N GLY A 206 2.34 -8.27 12.47
CA GLY A 206 1.16 -8.55 13.30
C GLY A 206 0.94 -10.05 13.52
N ASP A 207 1.31 -10.90 12.56
CA ASP A 207 1.18 -12.37 12.71
C ASP A 207 2.23 -12.96 13.65
N VAL A 208 3.48 -12.48 13.60
CA VAL A 208 4.61 -13.09 14.35
C VAL A 208 4.96 -12.39 15.66
N THR A 209 4.52 -11.15 15.87
CA THR A 209 4.85 -10.37 17.08
C THR A 209 3.90 -10.76 18.22
N SER A 210 4.41 -10.78 19.46
CA SER A 210 3.56 -10.96 20.64
C SER A 210 2.57 -9.81 20.80
N LEU A 211 1.43 -10.06 21.47
CA LEU A 211 0.47 -8.99 21.74
C LEU A 211 1.10 -7.90 22.61
N LYS A 212 1.86 -8.32 23.63
CA LYS A 212 2.56 -7.41 24.54
C LYS A 212 3.49 -6.46 23.78
N ASP A 213 4.37 -7.00 22.91
CA ASP A 213 5.30 -6.15 22.13
C ASP A 213 4.57 -5.23 21.14
N ALA A 214 3.43 -5.66 20.62
CA ALA A 214 2.65 -4.85 19.70
C ALA A 214 1.95 -3.68 20.40
N THR A 215 1.50 -3.85 21.63
CA THR A 215 0.76 -2.82 22.39
C THR A 215 1.66 -1.91 23.23
N GLU A 216 2.70 -2.45 23.87
CA GLU A 216 3.57 -1.68 24.76
C GLU A 216 4.67 -0.90 24.01
N ILE A 217 5.24 -1.49 22.94
CA ILE A 217 6.34 -0.91 22.18
C ILE A 217 6.11 -0.88 20.67
N GLY A 218 4.85 -0.91 20.23
CA GLY A 218 4.38 -1.15 18.86
C GLY A 218 5.27 -0.55 17.76
N ARG A 219 5.51 0.78 17.71
CA ARG A 219 6.37 1.41 16.70
C ARG A 219 7.79 0.86 16.72
N LEU A 220 8.40 0.73 17.91
CA LEU A 220 9.77 0.23 18.02
C LEU A 220 9.84 -1.25 17.66
N SER A 221 8.83 -2.04 18.05
CA SER A 221 8.70 -3.44 17.68
C SER A 221 8.62 -3.59 16.15
N TYR A 222 7.77 -2.79 15.49
CA TYR A 222 7.63 -2.80 14.03
C TYR A 222 8.93 -2.38 13.32
N LEU A 223 9.59 -1.30 13.75
CA LEU A 223 10.86 -0.87 13.16
C LEU A 223 11.99 -1.89 13.35
N ARG A 224 12.06 -2.56 14.51
CA ARG A 224 12.99 -3.68 14.76
C ARG A 224 12.69 -4.87 13.83
N PHE A 225 11.40 -5.22 13.68
CA PHE A 225 10.97 -6.25 12.75
C PHE A 225 11.40 -5.93 11.32
N LEU A 226 11.14 -4.72 10.82
CA LEU A 226 11.58 -4.29 9.49
C LEU A 226 13.09 -4.40 9.32
N LYS A 227 13.87 -3.95 10.32
CA LYS A 227 15.33 -4.06 10.31
C LYS A 227 15.82 -5.50 10.22
N LYS A 228 15.16 -6.42 10.92
CA LYS A 228 15.46 -7.85 10.86
C LYS A 228 15.10 -8.47 9.50
N HIS A 229 14.04 -8.01 8.87
CA HIS A 229 13.49 -8.54 7.61
C HIS A 229 13.68 -7.59 6.42
N GLN A 230 14.70 -6.73 6.45
CA GLN A 230 14.91 -5.65 5.47
C GLN A 230 14.99 -6.14 4.01
N SER A 231 15.58 -7.32 3.75
CA SER A 231 15.65 -7.90 2.41
C SER A 231 14.28 -8.26 1.81
N SER A 232 13.31 -8.57 2.66
CA SER A 232 11.95 -8.90 2.25
C SER A 232 11.05 -7.68 1.99
N TYR A 233 11.47 -6.50 2.51
CA TYR A 233 10.72 -5.23 2.47
C TYR A 233 11.63 -4.07 2.11
N LEU A 234 12.47 -4.29 1.10
CA LEU A 234 13.60 -3.42 0.78
C LEU A 234 13.16 -1.99 0.39
N ASN A 235 12.08 -1.87 -0.39
CA ASN A 235 11.59 -0.56 -0.84
C ASN A 235 11.08 0.29 0.32
N LEU A 236 10.37 -0.32 1.26
CA LEU A 236 9.91 0.36 2.47
C LEU A 236 11.08 0.73 3.38
N CYS A 237 12.00 -0.20 3.64
CA CYS A 237 13.17 0.06 4.48
C CYS A 237 14.04 1.18 3.91
N PHE A 238 14.21 1.21 2.61
CA PHE A 238 14.95 2.25 1.91
C PHE A 238 14.26 3.62 2.01
N PHE A 239 12.96 3.64 1.80
CA PHE A 239 12.15 4.84 1.95
C PHE A 239 12.24 5.39 3.38
N LEU A 240 12.05 4.55 4.39
CA LEU A 240 12.14 4.95 5.80
C LEU A 240 13.54 5.44 6.17
N HIS A 241 14.59 4.80 5.64
CA HIS A 241 15.95 5.25 5.85
C HIS A 241 16.18 6.68 5.31
N LYS A 242 15.66 6.98 4.12
CA LYS A 242 15.70 8.36 3.56
C LYS A 242 14.90 9.37 4.40
N LYS A 243 13.92 8.91 5.16
CA LYS A 243 13.14 9.71 6.10
C LYS A 243 13.80 9.86 7.49
N GLY A 244 15.01 9.31 7.68
CA GLY A 244 15.77 9.41 8.93
C GLY A 244 15.55 8.25 9.91
N TYR A 245 14.78 7.23 9.55
CA TYR A 245 14.64 6.03 10.36
C TYR A 245 15.88 5.12 10.18
N PRO A 246 16.51 4.61 11.26
CA PRO A 246 17.76 3.86 11.17
C PRO A 246 17.56 2.41 10.68
N MET A 247 17.24 2.25 9.40
CA MET A 247 16.97 0.93 8.80
C MET A 247 18.24 0.15 8.45
N PHE A 248 19.33 0.82 8.08
CA PHE A 248 20.57 0.18 7.64
C PHE A 248 21.76 0.59 8.49
N THR A 249 22.74 -0.31 8.64
CA THR A 249 24.06 0.01 9.20
C THR A 249 24.91 0.80 8.18
N LYS A 250 26.01 1.44 8.64
CA LYS A 250 26.90 2.18 7.73
C LYS A 250 27.45 1.32 6.58
N SER A 251 27.84 0.07 6.86
CA SER A 251 28.33 -0.88 5.84
C SER A 251 27.23 -1.30 4.86
N GLN A 252 26.02 -1.53 5.35
CA GLN A 252 24.86 -1.87 4.50
C GLN A 252 24.45 -0.72 3.59
N ASN A 253 24.62 0.54 4.02
CA ASN A 253 24.33 1.72 3.21
C ASN A 253 25.13 1.77 1.91
N MET A 254 26.39 1.33 1.91
CA MET A 254 27.21 1.30 0.70
C MET A 254 26.71 0.25 -0.30
N MET A 255 26.39 -0.95 0.19
CA MET A 255 25.83 -2.03 -0.65
C MET A 255 24.45 -1.67 -1.21
N THR A 256 23.61 -1.03 -0.38
CA THR A 256 22.26 -0.64 -0.76
C THR A 256 22.27 0.50 -1.79
N LYS A 257 23.22 1.45 -1.70
CA LYS A 257 23.43 2.46 -2.74
C LYS A 257 23.80 1.81 -4.08
N LYS A 258 24.71 0.84 -4.09
CA LYS A 258 25.11 0.12 -5.31
C LYS A 258 23.93 -0.66 -5.90
N HIS A 259 23.14 -1.33 -5.06
CA HIS A 259 21.96 -2.06 -5.51
C HIS A 259 20.88 -1.12 -6.09
N MET A 260 20.65 0.03 -5.47
CA MET A 260 19.71 1.04 -5.97
C MET A 260 20.23 1.74 -7.23
N THR A 261 21.53 2.00 -7.34
CA THR A 261 22.12 2.50 -8.59
C THR A 261 21.92 1.47 -9.71
N ASN A 262 22.04 0.18 -9.40
CA ASN A 262 21.78 -0.88 -10.38
C ASN A 262 20.27 -0.97 -10.73
N LEU A 263 19.35 -0.81 -9.78
CA LEU A 263 17.91 -0.75 -10.05
C LEU A 263 17.55 0.49 -10.89
N VAL A 264 18.12 1.66 -10.56
CA VAL A 264 17.96 2.89 -11.35
C VAL A 264 18.57 2.74 -12.74
N ASN A 265 19.74 2.15 -12.84
CA ASN A 265 20.41 1.89 -14.14
C ASN A 265 19.67 0.84 -14.97
N LEU A 266 19.04 -0.15 -14.35
CA LEU A 266 18.11 -1.07 -15.02
C LEU A 266 16.84 -0.33 -15.51
N GLU A 267 16.41 0.71 -14.81
CA GLU A 267 15.35 1.61 -15.30
C GLU A 267 15.79 2.45 -16.49
N TYR A 268 17.02 2.97 -16.49
CA TYR A 268 17.60 3.75 -17.61
C TYR A 268 17.90 2.89 -18.84
N ASN A 269 18.42 1.68 -18.65
CA ASN A 269 18.75 0.77 -19.76
C ASN A 269 17.54 0.08 -20.36
N SER A 270 16.39 0.01 -19.64
CA SER A 270 15.14 -0.48 -20.21
C SER A 270 14.45 0.54 -21.13
N ASP A 271 14.92 1.78 -21.15
CA ASP A 271 14.43 2.80 -22.09
C ASP A 271 14.97 2.61 -23.52
N ASN A 272 16.00 1.77 -23.68
CA ASN A 272 16.61 1.42 -24.98
C ASN A 272 16.16 0.06 -25.54
N LEU A 273 15.23 -0.62 -24.90
CA LEU A 273 14.59 -1.78 -25.53
C LEU A 273 13.50 -1.28 -26.48
N GLU A 274 13.87 -1.26 -27.75
CA GLU A 274 12.97 -1.03 -28.88
C GLU A 274 11.70 -1.85 -28.74
N VAL A 275 10.62 -1.17 -29.04
CA VAL A 275 9.26 -1.73 -29.16
C VAL A 275 9.30 -2.80 -30.28
N LEU A 276 9.21 -4.04 -29.90
CA LEU A 276 8.73 -5.12 -30.77
C LEU A 276 7.25 -5.31 -30.57
#